data_a1d61cef4bda3bf71150740e14f1c5b1
#
_entry.id   a1d61cef4bda3bf71150740e14f1c5b1
#
_cell.length_a   1.000
_cell.length_b   1.000
_cell.length_c   1.000
_cell.angle_alpha   90.00
_cell.angle_beta   90.00
_cell.angle_gamma   90.00
#
_symmetry.space_group_name_H-M   'P 1'
#
loop_
_entity.id
_entity.type
_entity.pdbx_description
1 polymer ?
#
loop_
_entity_poly.entity_id
_entity_poly.type
_entity_poly.pdbx_seq_one_letter_code
_entity_poly.pdbx_strand_id
1 'polypeptide(L)'
;MKRVVIIGGGLAGCASAESFSRRGWQVRVLEARDRLGGAVAGLPLIAQHPGLTPDFDLRSRLLVQAMQLHGRLRAGPAADLVPAFEVCGRLQPMDRARAERCVAPVDRAVARVEESPQGDWGVWFPDCAAVSPRRWWQAVLQRPGVSVRLGITVGRVDATETGWRVVDDQGNNVVDADVVVLACREQALTLAGMQEADHGRLRLSAAQVWLARADGGPPDEDPGHPALLPMTSGRGLVLTRPGSFWLRSEEVHAHWLQAGEADSDEDPDVRAFLERPESWQPSAIGERLQLRDNLPMIGPAPDLGAIAAQANDLARNDRLPMPQREGLYLLTGMAGRGALYAAIGAEMIAARACAEPDVVDARLAAAVSPARFIKRRLQRAWSGRGKDLGRGL
;
A
#
# COMPACT_ATOMS: atom_id res chain seq x y z
N MET A 1 -4.37 26.90 -11.05
CA MET A 1 -4.68 25.84 -10.05
C MET A 1 -3.81 24.64 -10.41
N LYS A 2 -3.08 24.07 -9.43
CA LYS A 2 -2.19 22.92 -9.68
C LYS A 2 -3.00 21.67 -10.00
N ARG A 3 -2.48 20.85 -10.92
CA ARG A 3 -3.13 19.64 -11.44
C ARG A 3 -2.30 18.40 -11.11
N VAL A 4 -2.93 17.39 -10.55
CA VAL A 4 -2.32 16.07 -10.36
C VAL A 4 -3.08 15.03 -11.15
N VAL A 5 -2.34 14.16 -11.84
CA VAL A 5 -2.88 12.95 -12.47
C VAL A 5 -2.42 11.75 -11.66
N ILE A 6 -3.38 10.91 -11.31
CA ILE A 6 -3.15 9.67 -10.56
C ILE A 6 -3.44 8.50 -11.50
N ILE A 7 -2.46 7.65 -11.73
CA ILE A 7 -2.58 6.49 -12.60
C ILE A 7 -2.82 5.25 -11.73
N GLY A 8 -4.03 4.71 -11.80
CA GLY A 8 -4.53 3.58 -11.02
C GLY A 8 -5.56 3.99 -9.97
N GLY A 9 -6.76 3.42 -10.05
CA GLY A 9 -7.91 3.65 -9.18
C GLY A 9 -8.02 2.68 -8.00
N GLY A 10 -6.91 2.07 -7.56
CA GLY A 10 -6.85 1.22 -6.37
C GLY A 10 -6.79 2.03 -5.06
N LEU A 11 -6.44 1.37 -3.94
CA LEU A 11 -6.30 2.03 -2.63
C LEU A 11 -5.26 3.16 -2.62
N ALA A 12 -4.14 2.96 -3.30
CA ALA A 12 -3.10 3.98 -3.43
C ALA A 12 -3.61 5.21 -4.17
N GLY A 13 -4.35 5.00 -5.28
CA GLY A 13 -4.97 6.08 -6.03
C GLY A 13 -6.03 6.81 -5.24
N CYS A 14 -6.88 6.08 -4.50
CA CYS A 14 -7.90 6.65 -3.63
C CYS A 14 -7.30 7.58 -2.56
N ALA A 15 -6.31 7.08 -1.83
CA ALA A 15 -5.62 7.86 -0.80
C ALA A 15 -4.88 9.07 -1.39
N SER A 16 -4.27 8.91 -2.57
CA SER A 16 -3.62 10.04 -3.27
C SER A 16 -4.65 11.10 -3.69
N ALA A 17 -5.79 10.68 -4.26
CA ALA A 17 -6.85 11.60 -4.65
C ALA A 17 -7.40 12.36 -3.44
N GLU A 18 -7.57 11.68 -2.31
CA GLU A 18 -7.96 12.27 -1.05
C GLU A 18 -6.95 13.32 -0.58
N SER A 19 -5.68 12.96 -0.50
CA SER A 19 -4.63 13.80 0.04
C SER A 19 -4.40 15.08 -0.79
N PHE A 20 -4.42 14.98 -2.12
CA PHE A 20 -4.29 16.13 -3.01
C PHE A 20 -5.55 17.00 -3.04
N SER A 21 -6.75 16.40 -3.03
CA SER A 21 -8.00 17.18 -3.02
C SER A 21 -8.16 18.03 -1.76
N ARG A 22 -7.77 17.53 -0.59
CA ARG A 22 -7.71 18.30 0.66
C ARG A 22 -6.82 19.55 0.56
N ARG A 23 -5.81 19.51 -0.31
CA ARG A 23 -4.88 20.62 -0.57
C ARG A 23 -5.34 21.53 -1.72
N GLY A 24 -6.57 21.34 -2.19
CA GLY A 24 -7.19 22.19 -3.23
C GLY A 24 -6.63 21.98 -4.63
N TRP A 25 -5.98 20.82 -4.91
CA TRP A 25 -5.53 20.49 -6.25
C TRP A 25 -6.68 19.98 -7.12
N GLN A 26 -6.57 20.22 -8.44
CA GLN A 26 -7.39 19.51 -9.42
C GLN A 26 -6.85 18.11 -9.59
N VAL A 27 -7.65 17.11 -9.27
CA VAL A 27 -7.28 15.70 -9.27
C VAL A 27 -7.97 14.99 -10.42
N ARG A 28 -7.19 14.29 -11.25
CA ARG A 28 -7.70 13.38 -12.26
C ARG A 28 -7.14 11.98 -12.04
N VAL A 29 -8.04 11.02 -11.80
CA VAL A 29 -7.69 9.60 -11.70
C VAL A 29 -7.94 8.93 -13.04
N LEU A 30 -6.95 8.19 -13.53
CA LEU A 30 -7.04 7.34 -14.72
C LEU A 30 -6.99 5.88 -14.27
N GLU A 31 -8.01 5.11 -14.60
CA GLU A 31 -8.10 3.68 -14.27
C GLU A 31 -8.32 2.88 -15.56
N ALA A 32 -7.53 1.81 -15.73
CA ALA A 32 -7.58 0.96 -16.91
C ALA A 32 -8.86 0.09 -16.97
N ARG A 33 -9.40 -0.28 -15.81
CA ARG A 33 -10.62 -1.09 -15.71
C ARG A 33 -11.86 -0.22 -15.86
N ASP A 34 -13.01 -0.88 -15.96
CA ASP A 34 -14.35 -0.27 -16.02
C ASP A 34 -14.89 0.19 -14.65
N ARG A 35 -14.11 -0.02 -13.57
CA ARG A 35 -14.49 0.31 -12.18
C ARG A 35 -13.27 0.67 -11.33
N LEU A 36 -13.52 1.48 -10.29
CA LEU A 36 -12.54 1.79 -9.26
C LEU A 36 -12.36 0.65 -8.25
N GLY A 37 -11.27 0.70 -7.47
CA GLY A 37 -10.93 -0.27 -6.43
C GLY A 37 -9.76 -1.17 -6.78
N GLY A 38 -9.41 -1.32 -8.05
CA GLY A 38 -8.28 -2.14 -8.48
C GLY A 38 -8.37 -3.57 -7.94
N ALA A 39 -7.30 -4.03 -7.29
CA ALA A 39 -7.20 -5.39 -6.72
C ALA A 39 -8.15 -5.64 -5.54
N VAL A 40 -8.79 -4.63 -4.98
CA VAL A 40 -9.73 -4.76 -3.85
C VAL A 40 -11.16 -4.36 -4.25
N ALA A 41 -11.45 -4.17 -5.53
CA ALA A 41 -12.76 -3.71 -6.03
C ALA A 41 -13.93 -4.62 -5.61
N GLY A 42 -13.67 -5.93 -5.53
CA GLY A 42 -14.68 -6.92 -5.13
C GLY A 42 -14.69 -7.22 -3.62
N LEU A 43 -13.85 -6.57 -2.82
CA LEU A 43 -13.79 -6.81 -1.38
C LEU A 43 -14.75 -5.87 -0.65
N PRO A 44 -15.70 -6.38 0.15
CA PRO A 44 -16.59 -5.53 0.94
C PRO A 44 -15.84 -4.75 2.01
N LEU A 45 -14.87 -5.40 2.64
CA LEU A 45 -14.01 -4.85 3.68
C LEU A 45 -12.56 -5.30 3.52
N ILE A 46 -11.63 -4.46 3.92
CA ILE A 46 -10.22 -4.78 4.12
C ILE A 46 -9.80 -4.35 5.51
N ALA A 47 -8.85 -5.06 6.12
CA ALA A 47 -8.40 -4.74 7.46
C ALA A 47 -7.19 -3.81 7.44
N GLN A 48 -7.18 -2.84 8.33
CA GLN A 48 -5.93 -2.25 8.79
C GLN A 48 -5.15 -3.32 9.56
N HIS A 49 -3.96 -3.64 9.08
CA HIS A 49 -3.18 -4.76 9.58
C HIS A 49 -1.78 -4.31 10.00
N PRO A 50 -1.64 -3.57 11.12
CA PRO A 50 -0.33 -3.28 11.67
C PRO A 50 0.32 -4.58 12.17
N GLY A 51 1.64 -4.54 12.32
CA GLY A 51 2.38 -5.65 12.89
C GLY A 51 3.68 -5.11 13.47
N LEU A 52 3.93 -5.41 14.75
CA LEU A 52 5.15 -5.02 15.43
C LEU A 52 6.10 -6.20 15.57
N THR A 53 7.38 -5.90 15.51
CA THR A 53 8.48 -6.83 15.78
C THR A 53 9.21 -6.40 17.06
N PRO A 54 9.82 -7.36 17.82
CA PRO A 54 10.51 -7.02 19.08
C PRO A 54 11.68 -6.04 18.92
N ASP A 55 12.30 -6.00 17.74
CA ASP A 55 13.40 -5.07 17.39
C ASP A 55 12.90 -3.72 16.86
N PHE A 56 11.58 -3.52 16.80
CA PHE A 56 10.92 -2.30 16.32
C PHE A 56 11.53 -1.80 14.99
N ASP A 57 11.57 -2.68 14.02
CA ASP A 57 12.16 -2.47 12.70
C ASP A 57 11.53 -1.27 11.95
N LEU A 58 12.11 -0.90 10.81
CA LEU A 58 11.60 0.22 10.02
C LEU A 58 10.16 0.01 9.55
N ARG A 59 9.75 -1.25 9.35
CA ARG A 59 8.36 -1.58 9.00
C ARG A 59 7.42 -1.32 10.17
N SER A 60 7.78 -1.76 11.38
CA SER A 60 7.02 -1.49 12.61
C SER A 60 6.87 0.01 12.84
N ARG A 61 7.95 0.78 12.69
CA ARG A 61 7.94 2.23 12.83
C ARG A 61 7.02 2.91 11.82
N LEU A 62 7.09 2.52 10.55
CA LEU A 62 6.23 3.08 9.49
C LEU A 62 4.75 2.76 9.75
N LEU A 63 4.44 1.54 10.22
CA LEU A 63 3.06 1.13 10.53
C LEU A 63 2.48 1.89 11.73
N VAL A 64 3.27 2.12 12.78
CA VAL A 64 2.86 2.96 13.91
C VAL A 64 2.55 4.39 13.45
N GLN A 65 3.42 4.99 12.64
CA GLN A 65 3.19 6.33 12.10
C GLN A 65 1.95 6.37 11.18
N ALA A 66 1.73 5.32 10.37
CA ALA A 66 0.54 5.21 9.56
C ALA A 66 -0.74 5.13 10.40
N MET A 67 -0.74 4.37 11.50
CA MET A 67 -1.88 4.30 12.43
C MET A 67 -2.18 5.67 13.06
N GLN A 68 -1.15 6.34 13.58
CA GLN A 68 -1.29 7.67 14.17
C GLN A 68 -1.79 8.71 13.16
N LEU A 69 -1.28 8.65 11.92
CA LEU A 69 -1.74 9.53 10.84
C LEU A 69 -3.24 9.29 10.54
N HIS A 70 -3.65 8.03 10.38
CA HIS A 70 -5.05 7.69 10.14
C HIS A 70 -5.97 8.21 11.25
N GLY A 71 -5.58 8.04 12.52
CA GLY A 71 -6.33 8.58 13.66
C GLY A 71 -6.50 10.10 13.55
N ARG A 72 -5.41 10.84 13.32
CA ARG A 72 -5.45 12.30 13.16
C ARG A 72 -6.31 12.76 11.96
N LEU A 73 -6.19 12.10 10.82
CA LEU A 73 -6.96 12.44 9.61
C LEU A 73 -8.46 12.25 9.84
N ARG A 74 -8.86 11.14 10.43
CA ARG A 74 -10.28 10.86 10.74
C ARG A 74 -10.86 11.79 11.80
N ALA A 75 -10.06 12.17 12.78
CA ALA A 75 -10.50 13.13 13.82
C ALA A 75 -10.55 14.60 13.35
N GLY A 76 -10.05 14.91 12.16
CA GLY A 76 -9.92 16.27 11.65
C GLY A 76 -10.15 16.40 10.15
N PRO A 77 -9.10 16.64 9.35
CA PRO A 77 -9.24 17.11 7.96
C PRO A 77 -9.83 16.10 6.98
N ALA A 78 -9.97 14.84 7.37
CA ALA A 78 -10.59 13.79 6.57
C ALA A 78 -11.75 13.10 7.33
N ALA A 79 -12.49 13.85 8.13
CA ALA A 79 -13.63 13.33 8.89
C ALA A 79 -14.77 12.81 7.99
N ASP A 80 -14.87 13.28 6.74
CA ASP A 80 -15.77 12.75 5.71
C ASP A 80 -15.48 11.29 5.33
N LEU A 81 -14.28 10.77 5.64
CA LEU A 81 -13.93 9.38 5.42
C LEU A 81 -14.38 8.44 6.57
N VAL A 82 -14.79 8.97 7.72
CA VAL A 82 -15.18 8.14 8.89
C VAL A 82 -16.17 7.04 8.51
N PRO A 83 -17.19 7.27 7.64
CA PRO A 83 -18.09 6.19 7.23
C PRO A 83 -17.45 5.02 6.49
N ALA A 84 -16.24 5.20 5.94
CA ALA A 84 -15.50 4.14 5.27
C ALA A 84 -14.61 3.31 6.23
N PHE A 85 -14.44 3.78 7.49
CA PHE A 85 -13.54 3.20 8.47
C PHE A 85 -14.30 2.81 9.73
N GLU A 86 -14.51 1.54 9.93
CA GLU A 86 -15.15 1.01 11.13
C GLU A 86 -14.07 0.58 12.13
N VAL A 87 -13.89 1.36 13.19
CA VAL A 87 -12.90 1.08 14.23
C VAL A 87 -13.37 -0.09 15.07
N CYS A 88 -12.60 -1.17 15.07
CA CYS A 88 -12.93 -2.41 15.77
C CYS A 88 -11.77 -2.93 16.64
N GLY A 89 -10.61 -2.29 16.59
CA GLY A 89 -9.40 -2.79 17.21
C GLY A 89 -8.85 -4.05 16.54
N ARG A 90 -7.65 -4.47 16.95
CA ARG A 90 -7.03 -5.70 16.50
C ARG A 90 -6.02 -6.24 17.48
N LEU A 91 -6.09 -7.53 17.77
CA LEU A 91 -5.05 -8.26 18.50
C LEU A 91 -4.06 -8.89 17.49
N GLN A 92 -2.75 -8.69 17.69
CA GLN A 92 -1.68 -9.46 17.07
C GLN A 92 -1.22 -10.53 18.05
N PRO A 93 -1.63 -11.81 17.89
CA PRO A 93 -1.36 -12.85 18.87
C PRO A 93 0.13 -13.15 18.96
N MET A 94 0.64 -13.26 20.16
CA MET A 94 2.00 -13.73 20.49
C MET A 94 2.10 -13.96 22.01
N ASP A 95 3.16 -14.60 22.47
CA ASP A 95 3.41 -14.71 23.89
C ASP A 95 3.57 -13.35 24.57
N ARG A 96 3.22 -13.26 25.85
CA ARG A 96 3.19 -12.01 26.62
C ARG A 96 4.56 -11.31 26.63
N ALA A 97 5.64 -12.05 26.87
CA ALA A 97 6.98 -11.47 26.96
C ALA A 97 7.43 -10.87 25.61
N ARG A 98 7.05 -11.48 24.50
CA ARG A 98 7.28 -10.94 23.17
C ARG A 98 6.44 -9.70 22.91
N ALA A 99 5.17 -9.70 23.30
CA ALA A 99 4.28 -8.57 23.19
C ALA A 99 4.81 -7.35 23.96
N GLU A 100 5.28 -7.54 25.20
CA GLU A 100 5.91 -6.50 26.02
C GLU A 100 7.12 -5.87 25.32
N ARG A 101 7.99 -6.67 24.69
CA ARG A 101 9.12 -6.14 23.88
C ARG A 101 8.66 -5.35 22.65
N CYS A 102 7.61 -5.81 21.98
CA CYS A 102 7.07 -5.13 20.79
C CYS A 102 6.51 -3.74 21.12
N VAL A 103 5.82 -3.58 22.25
CA VAL A 103 5.17 -2.32 22.61
C VAL A 103 6.07 -1.36 23.38
N ALA A 104 7.20 -1.81 23.91
CA ALA A 104 8.08 -0.99 24.74
C ALA A 104 8.42 0.39 24.14
N PRO A 105 8.68 0.53 22.82
CA PRO A 105 8.96 1.83 22.18
C PRO A 105 7.69 2.54 21.67
N VAL A 106 6.49 2.04 21.94
CA VAL A 106 5.24 2.53 21.34
C VAL A 106 4.35 3.16 22.41
N ASP A 107 3.68 4.27 22.05
CA ASP A 107 2.68 4.87 22.92
C ASP A 107 1.52 3.87 23.16
N ARG A 108 1.11 3.74 24.42
CA ARG A 108 0.03 2.84 24.83
C ARG A 108 -1.32 3.15 24.17
N ALA A 109 -1.53 4.40 23.76
CA ALA A 109 -2.71 4.79 23.00
C ALA A 109 -2.72 4.16 21.60
N VAL A 110 -1.54 3.86 21.01
CA VAL A 110 -1.40 3.25 19.69
C VAL A 110 -1.38 1.73 19.77
N ALA A 111 -0.62 1.17 20.74
CA ALA A 111 -0.53 -0.27 20.94
C ALA A 111 -0.18 -0.62 22.40
N ARG A 112 -0.76 -1.68 22.92
CA ARG A 112 -0.50 -2.17 24.28
C ARG A 112 -0.58 -3.69 24.34
N VAL A 113 -0.01 -4.27 25.40
CA VAL A 113 -0.19 -5.70 25.69
C VAL A 113 -1.59 -5.92 26.21
N GLU A 114 -2.28 -6.92 25.70
CA GLU A 114 -3.63 -7.28 26.14
C GLU A 114 -3.84 -8.79 25.99
N GLU A 115 -4.72 -9.32 26.85
CA GLU A 115 -5.19 -10.70 26.80
C GLU A 115 -6.59 -10.71 26.18
N SER A 116 -6.80 -11.59 25.20
CA SER A 116 -8.14 -11.75 24.61
C SER A 116 -9.10 -12.44 25.60
N PRO A 117 -10.41 -12.34 25.38
CA PRO A 117 -11.40 -13.10 26.16
C PRO A 117 -11.21 -14.63 26.10
N GLN A 118 -10.47 -15.13 25.11
CA GLN A 118 -10.14 -16.54 24.94
C GLN A 118 -8.82 -16.94 25.62
N GLY A 119 -8.11 -15.99 26.28
CA GLY A 119 -6.85 -16.23 26.98
C GLY A 119 -5.60 -16.08 26.12
N ASP A 120 -5.72 -15.61 24.86
CA ASP A 120 -4.58 -15.36 23.98
C ASP A 120 -3.94 -14.01 24.29
N TRP A 121 -2.65 -14.00 24.60
CA TRP A 121 -1.87 -12.77 24.75
C TRP A 121 -1.45 -12.20 23.40
N GLY A 122 -1.28 -10.87 23.35
CA GLY A 122 -0.78 -10.23 22.14
C GLY A 122 -0.62 -8.72 22.25
N VAL A 123 -0.31 -8.12 21.11
CA VAL A 123 -0.30 -6.65 20.94
C VAL A 123 -1.67 -6.21 20.46
N TRP A 124 -2.34 -5.41 21.25
CA TRP A 124 -3.63 -4.80 20.93
C TRP A 124 -3.46 -3.42 20.30
N PHE A 125 -4.14 -3.20 19.19
CA PHE A 125 -4.20 -1.94 18.45
C PHE A 125 -5.63 -1.40 18.50
N PRO A 126 -5.96 -0.46 19.41
CA PRO A 126 -7.35 0.00 19.59
C PRO A 126 -7.95 0.69 18.38
N ASP A 127 -7.14 1.46 17.63
CA ASP A 127 -7.61 2.28 16.51
C ASP A 127 -7.60 1.57 15.16
N CYS A 128 -7.34 0.26 15.13
CA CYS A 128 -7.46 -0.52 13.90
C CYS A 128 -8.90 -0.53 13.41
N ALA A 129 -9.05 -0.38 12.10
CA ALA A 129 -10.35 -0.37 11.44
C ALA A 129 -10.48 -1.47 10.38
N ALA A 130 -11.69 -1.94 10.18
CA ALA A 130 -12.13 -2.52 8.94
C ALA A 130 -12.50 -1.38 7.99
N VAL A 131 -12.03 -1.46 6.75
CA VAL A 131 -12.14 -0.37 5.77
C VAL A 131 -12.95 -0.84 4.59
N SER A 132 -13.99 -0.10 4.22
CA SER A 132 -14.74 -0.31 2.99
C SER A 132 -14.07 0.44 1.83
N PRO A 133 -13.45 -0.24 0.86
CA PRO A 133 -12.84 0.43 -0.30
C PRO A 133 -13.87 1.21 -1.11
N ARG A 134 -15.07 0.67 -1.25
CA ARG A 134 -16.18 1.31 -1.97
C ARG A 134 -16.58 2.63 -1.33
N ARG A 135 -16.83 2.65 -0.01
CA ARG A 135 -17.23 3.88 0.71
C ARG A 135 -16.10 4.90 0.74
N TRP A 136 -14.85 4.46 0.82
CA TRP A 136 -13.70 5.36 0.72
C TRP A 136 -13.71 6.10 -0.62
N TRP A 137 -13.85 5.38 -1.74
CA TRP A 137 -13.98 6.02 -3.05
C TRP A 137 -15.23 6.90 -3.15
N GLN A 138 -16.38 6.47 -2.62
CA GLN A 138 -17.59 7.28 -2.62
C GLN A 138 -17.36 8.64 -1.94
N ALA A 139 -16.71 8.67 -0.78
CA ALA A 139 -16.39 9.91 -0.09
C ALA A 139 -15.41 10.79 -0.88
N VAL A 140 -14.37 10.20 -1.47
CA VAL A 140 -13.38 10.94 -2.25
C VAL A 140 -13.98 11.55 -3.51
N LEU A 141 -14.89 10.85 -4.18
CA LEU A 141 -15.59 11.35 -5.38
C LEU A 141 -16.54 12.53 -5.12
N GLN A 142 -16.99 12.72 -3.87
CA GLN A 142 -17.79 13.88 -3.49
C GLN A 142 -16.96 15.16 -3.32
N ARG A 143 -15.62 15.04 -3.30
CA ARG A 143 -14.75 16.20 -3.07
C ARG A 143 -14.63 17.07 -4.32
N PRO A 144 -14.68 18.41 -4.17
CA PRO A 144 -14.50 19.33 -5.29
C PRO A 144 -13.17 19.10 -6.01
N GLY A 145 -13.17 19.18 -7.33
CA GLY A 145 -11.96 19.07 -8.15
C GLY A 145 -11.46 17.64 -8.39
N VAL A 146 -12.14 16.62 -7.88
CA VAL A 146 -11.84 15.21 -8.19
C VAL A 146 -12.61 14.74 -9.40
N SER A 147 -11.92 14.15 -10.36
CA SER A 147 -12.50 13.54 -11.57
C SER A 147 -11.86 12.20 -11.87
N VAL A 148 -12.63 11.29 -12.48
CA VAL A 148 -12.19 9.94 -12.84
C VAL A 148 -12.48 9.66 -14.31
N ARG A 149 -11.53 8.99 -14.97
CA ARG A 149 -11.75 8.38 -16.30
C ARG A 149 -11.42 6.89 -16.20
N LEU A 150 -12.40 6.08 -16.50
CA LEU A 150 -12.30 4.63 -16.56
C LEU A 150 -11.95 4.17 -17.98
N GLY A 151 -11.45 2.95 -18.13
CA GLY A 151 -11.08 2.37 -19.43
C GLY A 151 -9.86 3.03 -20.08
N ILE A 152 -8.99 3.69 -19.31
CA ILE A 152 -7.79 4.36 -19.82
C ILE A 152 -6.54 3.59 -19.38
N THR A 153 -5.95 2.85 -20.28
CA THR A 153 -4.65 2.22 -20.09
C THR A 153 -3.55 3.21 -20.45
N VAL A 154 -2.73 3.60 -19.48
CA VAL A 154 -1.61 4.50 -19.70
C VAL A 154 -0.42 3.71 -20.24
N GLY A 155 0.12 4.12 -21.39
CA GLY A 155 1.28 3.49 -22.03
C GLY A 155 2.62 4.14 -21.62
N ARG A 156 2.65 5.47 -21.45
CA ARG A 156 3.87 6.20 -21.04
C ARG A 156 3.56 7.53 -20.35
N VAL A 157 4.57 8.07 -19.69
CA VAL A 157 4.55 9.39 -19.05
C VAL A 157 5.79 10.15 -19.49
N ASP A 158 5.59 11.22 -20.27
CA ASP A 158 6.65 12.00 -20.86
C ASP A 158 6.85 13.31 -20.07
N ALA A 159 8.10 13.71 -19.84
CA ALA A 159 8.42 15.01 -19.28
C ALA A 159 8.12 16.12 -20.30
N THR A 160 7.60 17.25 -19.83
CA THR A 160 7.40 18.48 -20.62
C THR A 160 8.17 19.62 -19.98
N GLU A 161 8.18 20.79 -20.59
CA GLU A 161 8.83 21.98 -20.00
C GLU A 161 8.23 22.38 -18.66
N THR A 162 6.96 22.13 -18.43
CA THR A 162 6.21 22.60 -17.24
C THR A 162 5.62 21.49 -16.38
N GLY A 163 5.96 20.23 -16.65
CA GLY A 163 5.40 19.09 -15.90
C GLY A 163 5.46 17.79 -16.69
N TRP A 164 4.31 17.12 -16.83
CA TRP A 164 4.19 15.77 -17.34
C TRP A 164 3.04 15.65 -18.33
N ARG A 165 3.26 14.88 -19.39
CA ARG A 165 2.26 14.44 -20.36
C ARG A 165 1.96 12.96 -20.14
N VAL A 166 0.69 12.62 -19.95
CA VAL A 166 0.23 11.24 -19.86
C VAL A 166 -0.33 10.80 -21.20
N VAL A 167 0.18 9.69 -21.71
CA VAL A 167 -0.15 9.13 -23.03
C VAL A 167 -0.71 7.73 -22.83
N ASP A 168 -1.80 7.39 -23.54
CA ASP A 168 -2.39 6.06 -23.49
C ASP A 168 -1.55 5.00 -24.24
N ASP A 169 -1.98 3.75 -24.19
CA ASP A 169 -1.33 2.62 -24.87
C ASP A 169 -1.47 2.67 -26.41
N GLN A 170 -2.36 3.53 -26.93
CA GLN A 170 -2.54 3.80 -28.36
C GLN A 170 -1.70 4.98 -28.85
N GLY A 171 -1.01 5.67 -27.95
CA GLY A 171 -0.16 6.82 -28.27
C GLY A 171 -0.88 8.17 -28.25
N ASN A 172 -2.13 8.24 -27.82
CA ASN A 172 -2.88 9.50 -27.74
C ASN A 172 -2.53 10.26 -26.45
N ASN A 173 -2.43 11.59 -26.54
CA ASN A 173 -2.32 12.43 -25.37
C ASN A 173 -3.64 12.41 -24.57
N VAL A 174 -3.58 11.96 -23.33
CA VAL A 174 -4.75 11.89 -22.43
C VAL A 174 -4.90 13.18 -21.64
N VAL A 175 -3.80 13.68 -21.07
CA VAL A 175 -3.80 14.87 -20.21
C VAL A 175 -2.37 15.32 -19.87
N ASP A 176 -2.19 16.62 -19.67
CA ASP A 176 -0.98 17.22 -19.10
C ASP A 176 -1.22 17.59 -17.62
N ALA A 177 -0.19 17.44 -16.76
CA ALA A 177 -0.27 17.67 -15.32
C ALA A 177 1.03 18.25 -14.75
N ASP A 178 0.93 18.97 -13.62
CA ASP A 178 2.10 19.44 -12.87
C ASP A 178 2.76 18.28 -12.10
N VAL A 179 1.93 17.32 -11.66
CA VAL A 179 2.35 16.14 -10.89
C VAL A 179 1.65 14.89 -11.41
N VAL A 180 2.39 13.78 -11.45
CA VAL A 180 1.86 12.44 -11.73
C VAL A 180 2.18 11.50 -10.58
N VAL A 181 1.18 10.75 -10.10
CA VAL A 181 1.34 9.67 -9.11
C VAL A 181 1.07 8.32 -9.77
N LEU A 182 2.07 7.48 -9.82
CA LEU A 182 2.00 6.11 -10.35
C LEU A 182 1.53 5.17 -9.23
N ALA A 183 0.24 4.82 -9.23
CA ALA A 183 -0.46 4.01 -8.24
C ALA A 183 -1.02 2.70 -8.84
N CYS A 184 -0.43 2.23 -9.95
CA CYS A 184 -0.90 1.12 -10.78
C CYS A 184 -0.08 -0.17 -10.61
N ARG A 185 0.28 -0.49 -9.36
CA ARG A 185 0.97 -1.73 -8.97
C ARG A 185 2.33 -1.90 -9.66
N GLU A 186 2.60 -3.07 -10.27
CA GLU A 186 3.84 -3.36 -11.02
C GLU A 186 4.04 -2.45 -12.22
N GLN A 187 2.99 -2.06 -12.91
CA GLN A 187 3.06 -1.15 -14.05
C GLN A 187 3.61 0.23 -13.67
N ALA A 188 3.48 0.64 -12.41
CA ALA A 188 4.10 1.86 -11.91
C ALA A 188 5.63 1.89 -12.12
N LEU A 189 6.28 0.74 -12.01
CA LEU A 189 7.72 0.58 -12.18
C LEU A 189 8.10 0.73 -13.66
N THR A 190 7.33 0.10 -14.55
CA THR A 190 7.50 0.21 -16.01
C THR A 190 7.33 1.65 -16.48
N LEU A 191 6.27 2.33 -16.04
CA LEU A 191 6.01 3.73 -16.36
C LEU A 191 7.07 4.69 -15.80
N ALA A 192 7.72 4.33 -14.71
CA ALA A 192 8.88 5.04 -14.18
C ALA A 192 10.19 4.72 -14.91
N GLY A 193 10.18 3.79 -15.88
CA GLY A 193 11.35 3.33 -16.62
C GLY A 193 12.25 2.39 -15.81
N MET A 194 11.79 1.86 -14.67
CA MET A 194 12.55 0.96 -13.81
C MET A 194 12.51 -0.47 -14.33
N GLN A 195 13.66 -1.15 -14.31
CA GLN A 195 13.80 -2.56 -14.63
C GLN A 195 13.96 -3.40 -13.33
N GLU A 196 13.91 -4.72 -13.44
CA GLU A 196 14.09 -5.62 -12.29
C GLU A 196 15.38 -5.34 -11.51
N ALA A 197 16.46 -5.00 -12.19
CA ALA A 197 17.72 -4.60 -11.55
C ALA A 197 17.58 -3.37 -10.64
N ASP A 198 16.59 -2.53 -10.86
CA ASP A 198 16.36 -1.27 -10.13
C ASP A 198 15.43 -1.43 -8.93
N HIS A 199 14.56 -2.42 -8.92
CA HIS A 199 13.57 -2.64 -7.85
C HIS A 199 13.68 -4.01 -7.18
N GLY A 200 14.49 -4.93 -7.75
CA GLY A 200 14.60 -6.31 -7.27
C GLY A 200 13.37 -7.16 -7.63
N ARG A 201 13.38 -8.41 -7.17
CA ARG A 201 12.27 -9.33 -7.40
C ARG A 201 10.97 -8.84 -6.76
N LEU A 202 9.90 -8.95 -7.50
CA LEU A 202 8.53 -8.68 -7.07
C LEU A 202 7.82 -10.00 -6.77
N ARG A 203 7.02 -10.02 -5.71
CA ARG A 203 6.13 -11.13 -5.41
C ARG A 203 4.69 -10.69 -5.62
N LEU A 204 3.98 -11.40 -6.49
CA LEU A 204 2.53 -11.32 -6.56
C LEU A 204 1.94 -12.46 -5.71
N SER A 205 0.96 -12.13 -4.91
CA SER A 205 0.15 -13.11 -4.21
C SER A 205 -1.33 -12.76 -4.35
N ALA A 206 -2.17 -13.79 -4.39
CA ALA A 206 -3.61 -13.66 -4.39
C ALA A 206 -4.17 -14.21 -3.08
N ALA A 207 -5.08 -13.49 -2.48
CA ALA A 207 -5.80 -13.95 -1.30
C ALA A 207 -7.29 -14.07 -1.61
N GLN A 208 -7.84 -15.26 -1.45
CA GLN A 208 -9.27 -15.50 -1.52
C GLN A 208 -9.94 -14.92 -0.27
N VAL A 209 -10.96 -14.12 -0.47
CA VAL A 209 -11.82 -13.63 0.62
C VAL A 209 -13.12 -14.44 0.60
N TRP A 210 -13.52 -14.88 1.78
CA TRP A 210 -14.72 -15.67 2.02
C TRP A 210 -15.67 -14.88 2.92
N LEU A 211 -16.94 -14.95 2.61
CA LEU A 211 -18.01 -14.37 3.43
C LEU A 211 -18.96 -15.47 3.87
N ALA A 212 -19.42 -15.40 5.10
CA ALA A 212 -20.47 -16.24 5.63
C ALA A 212 -21.42 -15.40 6.48
N ARG A 213 -22.71 -15.59 6.31
CA ARG A 213 -23.74 -14.98 7.18
C ARG A 213 -24.03 -15.90 8.35
N ALA A 214 -24.34 -15.31 9.51
CA ALA A 214 -24.72 -16.07 10.70
C ALA A 214 -26.06 -16.85 10.51
N ASP A 215 -26.93 -16.35 9.63
CA ASP A 215 -28.21 -16.96 9.26
C ASP A 215 -28.14 -17.92 8.06
N GLY A 216 -26.95 -18.17 7.51
CA GLY A 216 -26.74 -19.04 6.36
C GLY A 216 -27.20 -18.47 5.01
N GLY A 217 -27.69 -17.23 4.96
CA GLY A 217 -28.10 -16.57 3.73
C GLY A 217 -26.90 -16.10 2.88
N PRO A 218 -27.14 -15.66 1.62
CA PRO A 218 -26.09 -15.07 0.79
C PRO A 218 -25.58 -13.77 1.44
N PRO A 219 -24.27 -13.48 1.36
CA PRO A 219 -23.71 -12.26 1.89
C PRO A 219 -24.22 -11.03 1.12
N ASP A 220 -24.58 -9.97 1.84
CA ASP A 220 -24.95 -8.71 1.22
C ASP A 220 -23.73 -8.02 0.63
N GLU A 221 -23.85 -7.38 -0.54
CA GLU A 221 -22.77 -6.64 -1.19
C GLU A 221 -22.34 -5.40 -0.37
N ASP A 222 -23.24 -4.84 0.45
CA ASP A 222 -22.96 -3.75 1.39
C ASP A 222 -23.63 -4.02 2.74
N PRO A 223 -22.91 -4.62 3.68
CA PRO A 223 -23.46 -5.12 4.95
C PRO A 223 -23.91 -4.05 5.96
N GLY A 224 -23.99 -2.77 5.59
CA GLY A 224 -24.37 -1.69 6.52
C GLY A 224 -23.34 -1.41 7.61
N HIS A 225 -23.64 -0.52 8.57
CA HIS A 225 -22.78 -0.24 9.73
C HIS A 225 -23.25 -0.99 10.97
N PRO A 226 -22.52 -1.95 11.46
CA PRO A 226 -22.62 -2.37 12.86
C PRO A 226 -21.27 -2.60 13.52
N ALA A 227 -21.30 -2.65 14.84
CA ALA A 227 -20.15 -2.91 15.66
C ALA A 227 -19.43 -4.21 15.24
N LEU A 228 -18.18 -4.10 14.80
CA LEU A 228 -17.33 -5.24 14.53
C LEU A 228 -16.70 -5.73 15.82
N LEU A 229 -16.60 -7.04 15.98
CA LEU A 229 -15.79 -7.61 17.03
C LEU A 229 -14.31 -7.42 16.71
N PRO A 230 -13.42 -7.36 17.73
CA PRO A 230 -12.00 -7.26 17.54
C PRO A 230 -11.48 -8.30 16.55
N MET A 231 -10.59 -7.87 15.64
CA MET A 231 -9.94 -8.75 14.67
C MET A 231 -8.89 -9.61 15.37
N THR A 232 -8.98 -10.93 15.22
CA THR A 232 -7.91 -11.85 15.61
C THR A 232 -7.17 -12.31 14.38
N SER A 233 -5.84 -12.47 14.45
CA SER A 233 -5.03 -13.02 13.37
C SER A 233 -4.47 -14.37 13.76
N GLY A 234 -4.94 -15.43 13.11
CA GLY A 234 -4.26 -16.70 12.99
C GLY A 234 -3.63 -16.80 11.59
N ARG A 235 -3.63 -17.98 10.97
CA ARG A 235 -3.24 -18.15 9.55
C ARG A 235 -4.18 -17.46 8.55
N GLY A 236 -5.25 -16.83 8.99
CA GLY A 236 -6.18 -16.00 8.21
C GLY A 236 -6.71 -14.86 9.06
N LEU A 237 -7.13 -13.77 8.42
CA LEU A 237 -7.82 -12.67 9.08
C LEU A 237 -9.31 -13.01 9.15
N VAL A 238 -9.87 -13.03 10.35
CA VAL A 238 -11.30 -13.20 10.57
C VAL A 238 -11.86 -11.92 11.16
N LEU A 239 -12.81 -11.32 10.46
CA LEU A 239 -13.67 -10.26 10.97
C LEU A 239 -15.00 -10.90 11.32
N THR A 240 -15.39 -10.82 12.55
CA THR A 240 -16.69 -11.31 13.00
C THR A 240 -17.59 -10.15 13.37
N ARG A 241 -18.82 -10.23 12.93
CA ARG A 241 -19.86 -9.26 13.22
C ARG A 241 -20.99 -9.98 13.94
N PRO A 242 -21.40 -9.52 15.15
CA PRO A 242 -22.53 -10.13 15.81
C PRO A 242 -23.77 -10.11 14.91
N GLY A 243 -24.28 -11.28 14.58
CA GLY A 243 -25.56 -11.46 13.91
C GLY A 243 -25.60 -11.27 12.38
N SER A 244 -24.47 -11.00 11.67
CA SER A 244 -24.58 -10.76 10.24
C SER A 244 -23.61 -11.48 9.33
N PHE A 245 -22.29 -11.39 9.48
CA PHE A 245 -21.38 -12.12 8.60
C PHE A 245 -19.96 -12.26 9.17
N TRP A 246 -19.19 -13.12 8.54
CA TRP A 246 -17.81 -13.40 8.86
C TRP A 246 -17.00 -13.23 7.59
N LEU A 247 -15.88 -12.56 7.67
CA LEU A 247 -14.94 -12.38 6.58
C LEU A 247 -13.65 -13.11 6.91
N ARG A 248 -13.20 -13.96 6.02
CA ARG A 248 -11.95 -14.68 6.10
C ARG A 248 -11.11 -14.43 4.87
N SER A 249 -9.82 -14.20 5.03
CA SER A 249 -8.88 -14.00 3.92
C SER A 249 -7.76 -15.03 4.01
N GLU A 250 -7.52 -15.71 2.90
CA GLU A 250 -6.48 -16.73 2.73
C GLU A 250 -5.61 -16.42 1.54
N GLU A 251 -4.31 -16.64 1.68
CA GLU A 251 -3.40 -16.63 0.54
C GLU A 251 -3.57 -17.95 -0.24
N VAL A 252 -4.13 -17.86 -1.45
CA VAL A 252 -4.42 -19.03 -2.28
C VAL A 252 -3.40 -19.22 -3.39
N HIS A 253 -2.63 -18.18 -3.71
CA HIS A 253 -1.59 -18.23 -4.73
C HIS A 253 -0.54 -17.17 -4.47
N ALA A 254 0.73 -17.56 -4.53
CA ALA A 254 1.85 -16.64 -4.46
C ALA A 254 2.92 -17.07 -5.45
N HIS A 255 3.42 -16.14 -6.25
CA HIS A 255 4.53 -16.38 -7.17
C HIS A 255 5.45 -15.17 -7.28
N TRP A 256 6.70 -15.42 -7.58
CA TRP A 256 7.64 -14.38 -7.95
C TRP A 256 7.42 -14.01 -9.41
N LEU A 257 7.36 -12.71 -9.70
CA LEU A 257 7.34 -12.22 -11.07
C LEU A 257 8.75 -12.39 -11.67
N GLN A 258 9.02 -13.58 -12.17
CA GLN A 258 10.14 -13.88 -13.06
C GLN A 258 9.68 -14.87 -14.13
N ALA A 259 10.20 -14.70 -15.33
CA ALA A 259 9.93 -15.63 -16.41
C ALA A 259 10.44 -17.03 -16.01
N GLY A 260 9.53 -17.99 -15.82
CA GLY A 260 9.81 -19.40 -15.95
C GLY A 260 9.74 -20.31 -14.72
N GLU A 261 9.51 -19.84 -13.51
CA GLU A 261 9.34 -20.76 -12.38
C GLU A 261 8.02 -20.49 -11.62
N ALA A 262 7.04 -21.33 -11.91
CA ALA A 262 5.88 -21.49 -11.05
C ALA A 262 6.31 -22.38 -9.87
N ASP A 263 6.33 -21.81 -8.66
CA ASP A 263 6.48 -22.57 -7.43
C ASP A 263 5.16 -23.32 -7.20
N SER A 264 5.15 -24.62 -7.50
CA SER A 264 3.97 -25.50 -7.45
C SER A 264 3.81 -26.19 -6.08
N ASP A 265 4.44 -25.70 -5.04
CA ASP A 265 4.26 -26.27 -3.70
C ASP A 265 2.90 -25.80 -3.12
N GLU A 266 1.86 -26.58 -3.42
CA GLU A 266 0.61 -26.56 -2.64
C GLU A 266 0.93 -26.94 -1.19
N ASP A 267 0.94 -25.92 -0.31
CA ASP A 267 1.06 -26.15 1.13
C ASP A 267 -0.06 -27.10 1.59
N PRO A 268 0.27 -28.31 2.12
CA PRO A 268 -0.73 -29.32 2.57
C PRO A 268 -1.69 -28.73 3.64
N ASP A 269 -1.28 -27.73 4.40
CA ASP A 269 -2.12 -27.02 5.37
C ASP A 269 -3.20 -26.16 4.69
N VAL A 270 -3.01 -25.72 3.46
CA VAL A 270 -4.04 -25.05 2.66
C VAL A 270 -5.18 -26.02 2.33
N ARG A 271 -4.88 -27.29 2.12
CA ARG A 271 -5.86 -28.33 1.79
C ARG A 271 -6.76 -28.69 2.98
N ALA A 272 -6.18 -28.80 4.20
CA ALA A 272 -6.95 -29.04 5.43
C ALA A 272 -7.86 -27.85 5.80
N PHE A 273 -7.46 -26.64 5.37
CA PHE A 273 -8.21 -25.41 5.54
C PHE A 273 -9.39 -25.28 4.54
N LEU A 274 -9.34 -26.01 3.44
CA LEU A 274 -10.40 -26.07 2.42
C LEU A 274 -11.59 -26.97 2.82
N GLU A 275 -11.47 -27.78 3.89
CA GLU A 275 -12.59 -28.46 4.53
C GLU A 275 -13.46 -27.45 5.29
N ARG A 276 -14.38 -26.80 4.55
CA ARG A 276 -15.14 -25.62 4.98
C ARG A 276 -16.51 -25.98 5.47
N PRO A 277 -17.05 -25.21 6.45
CA PRO A 277 -18.48 -25.20 6.65
C PRO A 277 -19.17 -24.79 5.34
N GLU A 278 -20.22 -25.49 4.95
CA GLU A 278 -21.01 -25.23 3.74
C GLU A 278 -21.56 -23.79 3.63
N SER A 279 -21.56 -23.06 4.75
CA SER A 279 -21.99 -21.67 4.88
C SER A 279 -21.02 -20.61 4.32
N TRP A 280 -19.77 -20.97 4.00
CA TRP A 280 -18.79 -20.03 3.47
C TRP A 280 -18.87 -19.92 1.95
N GLN A 281 -19.05 -18.70 1.45
CA GLN A 281 -19.08 -18.43 0.01
C GLN A 281 -17.85 -17.60 -0.42
N PRO A 282 -17.21 -17.95 -1.56
CA PRO A 282 -16.14 -17.14 -2.10
C PRO A 282 -16.71 -15.79 -2.56
N SER A 283 -16.13 -14.68 -2.06
CA SER A 283 -16.56 -13.34 -2.42
C SER A 283 -15.68 -12.74 -3.50
N ALA A 284 -14.38 -12.66 -3.26
CA ALA A 284 -13.46 -12.00 -4.17
C ALA A 284 -12.03 -12.49 -3.98
N ILE A 285 -11.20 -12.29 -5.00
CA ILE A 285 -9.76 -12.48 -4.92
C ILE A 285 -9.09 -11.11 -4.82
N GLY A 286 -8.35 -10.88 -3.76
CA GLY A 286 -7.53 -9.70 -3.58
C GLY A 286 -6.08 -9.98 -3.95
N GLU A 287 -5.56 -9.27 -4.95
CA GLU A 287 -4.16 -9.41 -5.38
C GLU A 287 -3.24 -8.46 -4.62
N ARG A 288 -2.05 -8.93 -4.29
CA ARG A 288 -1.04 -8.20 -3.52
C ARG A 288 0.27 -8.16 -4.28
N LEU A 289 0.88 -6.97 -4.38
CA LEU A 289 2.24 -6.78 -4.86
C LEU A 289 3.16 -6.52 -3.67
N GLN A 290 4.20 -7.33 -3.53
CA GLN A 290 5.16 -7.25 -2.44
C GLN A 290 6.59 -7.12 -2.97
N LEU A 291 7.36 -6.24 -2.36
CA LEU A 291 8.78 -6.09 -2.61
C LEU A 291 9.59 -6.99 -1.65
N ARG A 292 10.80 -7.34 -2.04
CA ARG A 292 11.68 -8.26 -1.30
C ARG A 292 11.93 -7.85 0.15
N ASP A 293 11.94 -6.55 0.45
CA ASP A 293 12.19 -6.03 1.80
C ASP A 293 10.91 -5.76 2.60
N ASN A 294 9.76 -6.17 2.08
CA ASN A 294 8.44 -6.01 2.70
C ASN A 294 8.04 -4.55 3.01
N LEU A 295 8.74 -3.57 2.43
CA LEU A 295 8.41 -2.16 2.52
C LEU A 295 7.82 -1.67 1.19
N PRO A 296 6.85 -0.74 1.20
CA PRO A 296 6.31 -0.17 -0.02
C PRO A 296 7.36 0.68 -0.75
N MET A 297 7.10 1.03 -2.00
CA MET A 297 7.77 2.12 -2.70
C MET A 297 6.93 3.37 -2.63
N ILE A 298 7.47 4.40 -1.98
CA ILE A 298 6.81 5.69 -1.77
C ILE A 298 7.81 6.81 -2.04
N GLY A 299 7.46 7.71 -2.95
CA GLY A 299 8.25 8.91 -3.19
C GLY A 299 8.56 9.14 -4.67
N PRO A 300 9.45 10.09 -4.97
CA PRO A 300 9.76 10.49 -6.35
C PRO A 300 10.43 9.36 -7.12
N ALA A 301 10.11 9.29 -8.42
CA ALA A 301 10.73 8.36 -9.35
C ALA A 301 12.24 8.66 -9.47
N PRO A 302 13.12 7.64 -9.53
CA PRO A 302 14.54 7.86 -9.76
C PRO A 302 14.79 8.39 -11.16
N ASP A 303 15.72 9.32 -11.29
CA ASP A 303 16.29 9.71 -12.58
C ASP A 303 17.43 8.74 -12.95
N LEU A 304 17.09 7.69 -13.70
CA LEU A 304 18.04 6.62 -14.02
C LEU A 304 19.20 7.12 -14.87
N GLY A 305 19.00 8.12 -15.75
CA GLY A 305 20.04 8.71 -16.56
C GLY A 305 21.04 9.51 -15.71
N ALA A 306 20.54 10.36 -14.84
CA ALA A 306 21.38 11.13 -13.91
C ALA A 306 22.08 10.23 -12.88
N ILE A 307 21.42 9.16 -12.41
CA ILE A 307 22.02 8.15 -11.53
C ILE A 307 23.17 7.43 -12.24
N ALA A 308 23.00 7.03 -13.51
CA ALA A 308 24.04 6.37 -14.28
C ALA A 308 25.26 7.29 -14.49
N ALA A 309 25.03 8.56 -14.80
CA ALA A 309 26.08 9.56 -14.96
C ALA A 309 26.89 9.82 -13.68
N GLN A 310 26.28 9.65 -12.50
CA GLN A 310 26.89 9.92 -11.19
C GLN A 310 27.17 8.62 -10.39
N ALA A 311 27.13 7.44 -11.01
CA ALA A 311 27.14 6.15 -10.32
C ALA A 311 28.34 5.97 -9.38
N ASN A 312 29.53 6.42 -9.77
CA ASN A 312 30.76 6.32 -8.96
C ASN A 312 30.67 7.17 -7.68
N ASP A 313 30.18 8.39 -7.78
CA ASP A 313 30.08 9.30 -6.63
C ASP A 313 28.98 8.83 -5.67
N LEU A 314 27.84 8.39 -6.20
CA LEU A 314 26.72 7.81 -5.42
C LEU A 314 27.12 6.49 -4.72
N ALA A 315 28.03 5.71 -5.33
CA ALA A 315 28.55 4.49 -4.73
C ALA A 315 29.54 4.76 -3.59
N ARG A 316 30.34 5.83 -3.71
CA ARG A 316 31.36 6.22 -2.71
C ARG A 316 30.79 6.98 -1.53
N ASN A 317 29.75 7.77 -1.77
CA ASN A 317 29.21 8.69 -0.76
C ASN A 317 27.71 8.45 -0.56
N ASP A 318 27.39 7.79 0.55
CA ASP A 318 26.02 7.46 0.94
C ASP A 318 25.17 8.67 1.36
N ARG A 319 25.82 9.83 1.60
CA ARG A 319 25.15 11.09 1.94
C ARG A 319 24.63 11.83 0.70
N LEU A 320 25.12 11.49 -0.49
CA LEU A 320 24.62 12.10 -1.71
C LEU A 320 23.15 11.71 -1.94
N PRO A 321 22.28 12.68 -2.23
CA PRO A 321 20.91 12.39 -2.59
C PRO A 321 20.86 11.65 -3.94
N MET A 322 19.99 10.65 -4.02
CA MET A 322 19.72 9.98 -5.29
C MET A 322 19.00 10.93 -6.24
N PRO A 323 19.48 11.11 -7.48
CA PRO A 323 18.78 11.91 -8.50
C PRO A 323 17.34 11.43 -8.71
N GLN A 324 16.42 12.38 -8.85
CA GLN A 324 14.97 12.15 -8.88
C GLN A 324 14.32 12.93 -10.01
N ARG A 325 13.23 12.40 -10.55
CA ARG A 325 12.37 13.09 -11.52
C ARG A 325 11.33 13.91 -10.77
N GLU A 326 11.48 15.23 -10.78
CA GLU A 326 10.56 16.12 -10.06
C GLU A 326 9.14 16.02 -10.62
N GLY A 327 8.14 15.95 -9.72
CA GLY A 327 6.73 15.85 -10.07
C GLY A 327 6.25 14.47 -10.51
N LEU A 328 7.12 13.46 -10.59
CA LEU A 328 6.74 12.07 -10.86
C LEU A 328 6.97 11.21 -9.61
N TYR A 329 5.90 10.58 -9.10
CA TYR A 329 5.94 9.83 -7.85
C TYR A 329 5.43 8.40 -8.02
N LEU A 330 5.96 7.47 -7.21
CA LEU A 330 5.48 6.09 -7.09
C LEU A 330 4.81 5.88 -5.74
N LEU A 331 3.70 5.13 -5.76
CA LEU A 331 3.04 4.60 -4.58
C LEU A 331 2.59 3.16 -4.86
N THR A 332 3.46 2.19 -4.59
CA THR A 332 3.24 0.79 -4.97
C THR A 332 3.90 -0.19 -4.00
N GLY A 333 3.68 -1.50 -4.19
CA GLY A 333 4.33 -2.55 -3.39
C GLY A 333 3.83 -2.65 -1.96
N MET A 334 2.55 -2.37 -1.70
CA MET A 334 1.98 -2.26 -0.36
C MET A 334 1.68 -3.60 0.33
N ALA A 335 1.89 -4.72 -0.36
CA ALA A 335 1.62 -6.08 0.14
C ALA A 335 0.23 -6.20 0.77
N GLY A 336 0.10 -6.89 1.91
CA GLY A 336 -1.14 -7.03 2.67
C GLY A 336 -1.49 -5.84 3.58
N ARG A 337 -0.78 -4.71 3.48
CA ARG A 337 -0.95 -3.53 4.35
C ARG A 337 -1.43 -2.29 3.61
N GLY A 338 -2.10 -2.49 2.47
CA GLY A 338 -2.55 -1.42 1.59
C GLY A 338 -3.38 -0.35 2.29
N ALA A 339 -4.26 -0.72 3.21
CA ALA A 339 -5.07 0.23 3.97
C ALA A 339 -4.25 1.22 4.83
N LEU A 340 -3.07 0.82 5.29
CA LEU A 340 -2.17 1.69 6.08
C LEU A 340 -1.16 2.41 5.18
N TYR A 341 -0.49 1.67 4.32
CA TYR A 341 0.56 2.24 3.47
C TYR A 341 0.04 3.21 2.41
N ALA A 342 -1.20 3.03 1.93
CA ALA A 342 -1.80 3.95 0.97
C ALA A 342 -1.93 5.36 1.54
N ALA A 343 -2.47 5.50 2.74
CA ALA A 343 -2.69 6.81 3.35
C ALA A 343 -1.38 7.52 3.72
N ILE A 344 -0.45 6.82 4.42
CA ILE A 344 0.81 7.46 4.77
C ILE A 344 1.65 7.79 3.53
N GLY A 345 1.64 6.93 2.52
CA GLY A 345 2.35 7.16 1.27
C GLY A 345 1.77 8.32 0.47
N ALA A 346 0.45 8.43 0.42
CA ALA A 346 -0.23 9.54 -0.22
C ALA A 346 0.08 10.88 0.46
N GLU A 347 0.07 10.92 1.80
CA GLU A 347 0.45 12.10 2.57
C GLU A 347 1.91 12.50 2.35
N MET A 348 2.85 11.54 2.36
CA MET A 348 4.26 11.80 2.07
C MET A 348 4.45 12.43 0.69
N ILE A 349 3.75 11.91 -0.32
CA ILE A 349 3.84 12.41 -1.70
C ILE A 349 3.20 13.78 -1.81
N ALA A 350 2.01 13.98 -1.27
CA ALA A 350 1.30 15.25 -1.37
C ALA A 350 2.00 16.36 -0.58
N ALA A 351 2.50 16.08 0.62
CA ALA A 351 3.28 17.02 1.41
C ALA A 351 4.52 17.48 0.65
N ARG A 352 5.27 16.53 0.05
CA ARG A 352 6.43 16.86 -0.77
C ARG A 352 6.07 17.69 -2.00
N ALA A 353 5.01 17.32 -2.74
CA ALA A 353 4.55 18.08 -3.91
C ALA A 353 4.07 19.49 -3.58
N CYS A 354 3.63 19.70 -2.33
CA CYS A 354 3.20 21.00 -1.81
C CYS A 354 4.30 21.76 -1.07
N ALA A 355 5.53 21.23 -0.99
CA ALA A 355 6.63 21.79 -0.19
C ALA A 355 6.26 21.96 1.31
N GLU A 356 5.46 21.04 1.84
CA GLU A 356 5.11 20.95 3.25
C GLU A 356 6.18 20.16 4.03
N PRO A 357 6.20 20.24 5.37
CA PRO A 357 7.09 19.43 6.20
C PRO A 357 6.95 17.92 5.95
N ASP A 358 8.06 17.20 6.06
CA ASP A 358 8.09 15.75 5.90
C ASP A 358 7.16 15.03 6.90
N VAL A 359 6.37 14.10 6.40
CA VAL A 359 5.41 13.31 7.20
C VAL A 359 6.12 12.27 8.07
N VAL A 360 7.27 11.79 7.62
CA VAL A 360 8.10 10.78 8.29
C VAL A 360 9.55 11.28 8.39
N ASP A 361 10.33 10.72 9.32
CA ASP A 361 11.76 11.06 9.41
C ASP A 361 12.55 10.61 8.16
N ALA A 362 13.73 11.22 7.96
CA ALA A 362 14.58 10.96 6.79
C ALA A 362 14.99 9.47 6.66
N ARG A 363 15.10 8.73 7.76
CA ARG A 363 15.44 7.30 7.74
C ARG A 363 14.30 6.46 7.19
N LEU A 364 13.07 6.75 7.60
CA LEU A 364 11.89 6.09 7.04
C LEU A 364 11.65 6.48 5.58
N ALA A 365 11.78 7.76 5.25
CA ALA A 365 11.69 8.23 3.86
C ALA A 365 12.70 7.51 2.95
N ALA A 366 13.96 7.38 3.39
CA ALA A 366 14.99 6.64 2.65
C ALA A 366 14.65 5.14 2.53
N ALA A 367 14.07 4.53 3.58
CA ALA A 367 13.73 3.11 3.60
C ALA A 367 12.62 2.75 2.61
N VAL A 368 11.69 3.67 2.31
CA VAL A 368 10.61 3.46 1.33
C VAL A 368 10.88 4.09 -0.03
N SER A 369 11.99 4.81 -0.18
CA SER A 369 12.38 5.48 -1.43
C SER A 369 12.40 4.50 -2.61
N PRO A 370 11.84 4.87 -3.78
CA PRO A 370 11.96 4.06 -5.01
C PRO A 370 13.41 3.78 -5.43
N ALA A 371 14.33 4.70 -5.17
CA ALA A 371 15.75 4.55 -5.51
C ALA A 371 16.56 3.65 -4.55
N ARG A 372 15.97 3.15 -3.44
CA ARG A 372 16.71 2.43 -2.39
C ARG A 372 17.41 1.15 -2.85
N PHE A 373 16.83 0.42 -3.80
CA PHE A 373 17.45 -0.80 -4.33
C PHE A 373 18.62 -0.47 -5.25
N ILE A 374 18.48 0.58 -6.06
CA ILE A 374 19.58 1.10 -6.92
C ILE A 374 20.75 1.53 -6.02
N LYS A 375 20.48 2.33 -4.99
CA LYS A 375 21.50 2.77 -4.04
C LYS A 375 22.24 1.58 -3.39
N ARG A 376 21.50 0.60 -2.89
CA ARG A 376 22.09 -0.63 -2.31
C ARG A 376 22.94 -1.41 -3.33
N ARG A 377 22.53 -1.47 -4.60
CA ARG A 377 23.28 -2.11 -5.68
C ARG A 377 24.60 -1.38 -5.93
N LEU A 378 24.58 -0.07 -6.08
CA LEU A 378 25.78 0.75 -6.29
C LEU A 378 26.79 0.58 -5.14
N GLN A 379 26.34 0.65 -3.89
CA GLN A 379 27.17 0.48 -2.71
C GLN A 379 27.81 -0.92 -2.63
N ARG A 380 27.06 -1.99 -2.95
CA ARG A 380 27.58 -3.36 -2.98
C ARG A 380 28.63 -3.54 -4.07
N ALA A 381 28.40 -3.00 -5.25
CA ALA A 381 29.36 -3.06 -6.34
C ALA A 381 30.67 -2.33 -5.99
N TRP A 382 30.59 -1.24 -5.25
CA TRP A 382 31.74 -0.50 -4.74
C TRP A 382 32.51 -1.26 -3.64
N SER A 383 31.82 -1.77 -2.62
CA SER A 383 32.43 -2.50 -1.51
C SER A 383 33.04 -3.85 -1.92
N GLY A 384 32.61 -4.42 -3.02
CA GLY A 384 33.07 -5.72 -3.52
C GLY A 384 34.33 -5.68 -4.37
N ARG A 385 34.74 -4.57 -4.95
CA ARG A 385 35.93 -4.42 -5.81
C ARG A 385 36.21 -2.95 -6.14
N GLY A 386 37.44 -2.52 -6.02
CA GLY A 386 37.94 -1.28 -6.63
C GLY A 386 38.04 -1.39 -8.17
N LYS A 387 36.94 -1.63 -8.87
CA LYS A 387 36.90 -1.72 -10.34
C LYS A 387 35.67 -1.04 -10.92
N ASP A 388 35.96 -0.30 -11.96
CA ASP A 388 35.12 0.42 -12.92
C ASP A 388 33.64 0.01 -12.95
N LEU A 389 32.76 0.84 -12.38
CA LEU A 389 31.31 0.69 -12.43
C LEU A 389 30.70 1.17 -13.75
N GLY A 390 31.53 1.64 -14.69
CA GLY A 390 31.11 2.25 -15.96
C GLY A 390 30.71 1.29 -17.08
N ARG A 391 30.74 -0.04 -16.86
CA ARG A 391 30.42 -1.04 -17.90
C ARG A 391 29.36 -2.02 -17.43
N GLY A 392 28.16 -1.58 -17.16
CA GLY A 392 27.07 -2.51 -16.82
C GLY A 392 25.90 -1.92 -16.04
N LEU A 393 25.58 -0.66 -16.28
CA LEU A 393 24.29 -0.04 -15.91
C LEU A 393 23.39 0.03 -17.14
#